data_ffdd67b7994cce846b2fdea636d4514d
#
_entry.id   ffdd67b7994cce846b2fdea636d4514d
#
_cell.length_a   1.000
_cell.length_b   1.000
_cell.length_c   1.000
_cell.angle_alpha   90.00
_cell.angle_beta   90.00
_cell.angle_gamma   90.00
#
_symmetry.space_group_name_H-M   'P 1'
#
loop_
_entity.id
_entity.type
_entity.pdbx_description
1 polymer ?
#
loop_
_entity_poly.entity_id
_entity_poly.type
_entity_poly.pdbx_seq_one_letter_code
_entity_poly.pdbx_strand_id
1 'polypeptide(L)'
;MKFHQDDRGNVSFLFAICLVPMLVLVGMAIDYTRAVNARTAMQTALDNAALMAMKDSIGLTPSEIAAKAKSYFQGLFTRKDIGSLVVTADYVPDTGKGASIKLGATGQIPTDFMKIAGFPTMNLGVDSTAAWGNTRLRVALALDATGSMAQHGKLPAMQKAAKSLIDQLSANSKTPEDLYISVVPFSTHINTATNYQKGWLDWTEWEEVNGSCSKGGNTRTKCIGKGGTWTADDHASWNGCITDRDEPYDVDKTPPTNMATRFQPEQFNQCPVELMPLSTDWSKLKARIDTIKSGGPTNQPVGMAWAWLSLMQGDPLSAPAQTSGYNYKNIIIVLSDGLNTKNKKAGNGSDHSTYVDGRQRLLCDNIRNDKVIVYSIQVNTDKDPESDVLKYCATTPGNFFMLTSADQILTAFDQIVASLSKLRLAR
;
A
#
# COMPACT_ATOMS: atom_id res chain seq x y z
N MET A 1 -4.94 -78.42 59.52
CA MET A 1 -5.33 -77.00 59.22
C MET A 1 -4.95 -76.66 57.78
N LYS A 2 -5.93 -76.61 56.87
CA LYS A 2 -5.67 -76.15 55.47
C LYS A 2 -5.91 -74.66 55.44
N PHE A 3 -4.86 -73.87 55.27
CA PHE A 3 -5.00 -72.43 54.91
C PHE A 3 -5.48 -72.36 53.46
N HIS A 4 -6.68 -71.89 53.25
CA HIS A 4 -7.16 -71.51 51.94
C HIS A 4 -6.31 -70.35 51.50
N GLN A 5 -5.60 -70.49 50.41
CA GLN A 5 -5.05 -69.41 49.64
C GLN A 5 -6.26 -68.66 48.97
N ASP A 6 -6.66 -67.54 49.55
CA ASP A 6 -7.62 -66.69 48.98
C ASP A 6 -6.90 -65.63 48.16
N ASP A 7 -6.77 -65.87 46.84
CA ASP A 7 -6.06 -64.98 45.88
C ASP A 7 -6.83 -63.65 45.59
N ARG A 8 -7.97 -63.48 46.23
CA ARG A 8 -8.83 -62.27 45.95
C ARG A 8 -8.39 -61.00 46.65
N GLY A 9 -7.45 -61.06 47.58
CA GLY A 9 -6.90 -59.88 48.28
C GLY A 9 -5.81 -59.08 47.50
N ASN A 10 -5.20 -59.69 46.51
CA ASN A 10 -4.01 -59.16 45.86
C ASN A 10 -4.33 -58.02 44.88
N VAL A 11 -5.51 -58.03 44.26
CA VAL A 11 -5.93 -57.02 43.31
C VAL A 11 -6.18 -55.66 43.99
N SER A 12 -6.78 -55.66 45.18
CA SER A 12 -7.02 -54.42 45.94
C SER A 12 -5.72 -53.77 46.43
N PHE A 13 -4.71 -54.59 46.80
CA PHE A 13 -3.41 -54.12 47.24
C PHE A 13 -2.59 -53.57 46.05
N LEU A 14 -2.58 -54.28 44.93
CA LEU A 14 -1.96 -53.80 43.69
C LEU A 14 -2.62 -52.55 43.16
N PHE A 15 -3.94 -52.47 43.20
CA PHE A 15 -4.69 -51.27 42.81
C PHE A 15 -4.34 -50.09 43.71
N ALA A 16 -4.25 -50.26 45.04
CA ALA A 16 -3.89 -49.19 45.95
C ALA A 16 -2.45 -48.66 45.72
N ILE A 17 -1.50 -49.57 45.38
CA ILE A 17 -0.13 -49.17 45.04
C ILE A 17 -0.08 -48.43 43.69
N CYS A 18 -0.85 -48.84 42.69
CA CYS A 18 -0.91 -48.17 41.38
C CYS A 18 -1.69 -46.86 41.38
N LEU A 19 -2.68 -46.70 42.28
CA LEU A 19 -3.51 -45.52 42.37
C LEU A 19 -2.73 -44.24 42.70
N VAL A 20 -1.76 -44.35 43.63
CA VAL A 20 -0.95 -43.18 44.05
C VAL A 20 -0.10 -42.65 42.90
N PRO A 21 0.71 -43.46 42.17
CA PRO A 21 1.40 -42.97 40.99
C PRO A 21 0.49 -42.41 39.90
N MET A 22 -0.69 -43.03 39.66
CA MET A 22 -1.67 -42.51 38.70
C MET A 22 -2.19 -41.13 39.11
N LEU A 23 -2.54 -40.93 40.37
CA LEU A 23 -2.98 -39.62 40.86
C LEU A 23 -1.88 -38.57 40.75
N VAL A 24 -0.66 -38.92 41.02
CA VAL A 24 0.51 -38.03 40.85
C VAL A 24 0.68 -37.65 39.37
N LEU A 25 0.60 -38.60 38.44
CA LEU A 25 0.73 -38.34 37.01
C LEU A 25 -0.40 -37.43 36.50
N VAL A 26 -1.65 -37.65 36.90
CA VAL A 26 -2.80 -36.77 36.56
C VAL A 26 -2.58 -35.39 37.16
N GLY A 27 -2.13 -35.28 38.40
CA GLY A 27 -1.81 -34.02 39.06
C GLY A 27 -0.69 -33.27 38.36
N MET A 28 0.39 -33.94 37.93
CA MET A 28 1.46 -33.35 37.14
C MET A 28 0.94 -32.81 35.81
N ALA A 29 0.00 -33.49 35.13
CA ALA A 29 -0.60 -33.02 33.90
C ALA A 29 -1.45 -31.74 34.12
N ILE A 30 -2.11 -31.60 35.27
CA ILE A 30 -2.86 -30.38 35.64
C ILE A 30 -1.88 -29.22 35.86
N ASP A 31 -0.82 -29.40 36.66
CA ASP A 31 0.18 -28.37 36.90
C ASP A 31 0.85 -27.93 35.59
N TYR A 32 1.20 -28.88 34.71
CA TYR A 32 1.79 -28.63 33.41
C TYR A 32 0.83 -27.81 32.50
N THR A 33 -0.45 -28.17 32.47
CA THR A 33 -1.47 -27.46 31.69
C THR A 33 -1.64 -26.01 32.18
N ARG A 34 -1.63 -25.81 33.51
CA ARG A 34 -1.65 -24.46 34.09
C ARG A 34 -0.42 -23.63 33.69
N ALA A 35 0.77 -24.25 33.71
CA ALA A 35 2.01 -23.61 33.28
C ALA A 35 2.01 -23.26 31.80
N VAL A 36 1.53 -24.14 30.92
CA VAL A 36 1.38 -23.88 29.48
C VAL A 36 0.40 -22.74 29.22
N ASN A 37 -0.76 -22.74 29.89
CA ASN A 37 -1.74 -21.67 29.76
C ASN A 37 -1.18 -20.31 30.25
N ALA A 38 -0.42 -20.31 31.33
CA ALA A 38 0.26 -19.12 31.85
C ALA A 38 1.31 -18.60 30.87
N ARG A 39 2.12 -19.50 30.31
CA ARG A 39 3.13 -19.17 29.29
C ARG A 39 2.48 -18.58 28.04
N THR A 40 1.40 -19.18 27.55
CA THR A 40 0.65 -18.67 26.37
C THR A 40 0.07 -17.28 26.62
N ALA A 41 -0.52 -17.06 27.80
CA ALA A 41 -1.05 -15.74 28.17
C ALA A 41 0.09 -14.70 28.27
N MET A 42 1.24 -15.07 28.84
CA MET A 42 2.40 -14.21 28.95
C MET A 42 3.00 -13.89 27.57
N GLN A 43 3.08 -14.88 26.66
CA GLN A 43 3.53 -14.68 25.28
C GLN A 43 2.59 -13.71 24.55
N THR A 44 1.29 -13.93 24.61
CA THR A 44 0.29 -13.05 23.96
C THR A 44 0.38 -11.62 24.45
N ALA A 45 0.53 -11.42 25.77
CA ALA A 45 0.68 -10.08 26.33
C ALA A 45 2.00 -9.42 25.88
N LEU A 46 3.08 -10.21 25.81
CA LEU A 46 4.39 -9.72 25.38
C LEU A 46 4.41 -9.33 23.91
N ASP A 47 3.82 -10.14 23.03
CA ASP A 47 3.69 -9.86 21.59
C ASP A 47 2.89 -8.57 21.34
N ASN A 48 1.76 -8.42 22.03
CA ASN A 48 0.95 -7.21 21.91
C ASN A 48 1.66 -5.98 22.47
N ALA A 49 2.35 -6.08 23.59
CA ALA A 49 3.10 -4.99 24.19
C ALA A 49 4.25 -4.52 23.27
N ALA A 50 4.95 -5.46 22.64
CA ALA A 50 6.00 -5.17 21.66
C ALA A 50 5.45 -4.41 20.46
N LEU A 51 4.34 -4.86 19.88
CA LEU A 51 3.69 -4.20 18.74
C LEU A 51 3.17 -2.80 19.11
N MET A 52 2.54 -2.65 20.28
CA MET A 52 2.04 -1.34 20.74
C MET A 52 3.18 -0.36 20.97
N ALA A 53 4.27 -0.80 21.61
CA ALA A 53 5.43 0.05 21.87
C ALA A 53 6.11 0.51 20.58
N MET A 54 6.20 -0.38 19.59
CA MET A 54 6.75 -0.02 18.28
C MET A 54 5.85 0.95 17.52
N LYS A 55 4.53 0.79 17.59
CA LYS A 55 3.58 1.74 17.00
C LYS A 55 3.74 3.13 17.57
N ASP A 56 3.88 3.24 18.88
CA ASP A 56 3.97 4.51 19.60
C ASP A 56 5.40 5.03 19.77
N SER A 57 6.36 4.48 19.04
CA SER A 57 7.79 4.83 19.19
C SER A 57 8.19 6.15 18.53
N ILE A 58 7.30 6.76 17.73
CA ILE A 58 7.60 8.00 17.01
C ILE A 58 7.85 9.15 17.99
N GLY A 59 9.02 9.81 17.85
CA GLY A 59 9.39 10.95 18.70
C GLY A 59 9.86 10.59 20.10
N LEU A 60 9.97 9.31 20.46
CA LEU A 60 10.43 8.84 21.77
C LEU A 60 11.90 8.40 21.72
N THR A 61 12.59 8.57 22.84
CA THR A 61 13.94 8.03 23.04
C THR A 61 13.91 6.50 23.24
N PRO A 62 15.02 5.77 22.99
CA PRO A 62 15.12 4.33 23.23
C PRO A 62 14.68 3.89 24.63
N SER A 63 15.02 4.67 25.66
CA SER A 63 14.64 4.40 27.05
C SER A 63 13.14 4.59 27.29
N GLU A 64 12.52 5.60 26.70
CA GLU A 64 11.08 5.82 26.79
C GLU A 64 10.29 4.72 26.10
N ILE A 65 10.76 4.25 24.93
CA ILE A 65 10.14 3.13 24.21
C ILE A 65 10.20 1.86 25.05
N ALA A 66 11.35 1.55 25.63
CA ALA A 66 11.52 0.39 26.52
C ALA A 66 10.65 0.46 27.77
N ALA A 67 10.55 1.63 28.40
CA ALA A 67 9.67 1.85 29.55
C ALA A 67 8.20 1.68 29.19
N LYS A 68 7.78 2.24 28.06
CA LYS A 68 6.41 2.14 27.53
C LYS A 68 6.02 0.69 27.20
N ALA A 69 6.94 -0.08 26.63
CA ALA A 69 6.74 -1.50 26.34
C ALA A 69 6.49 -2.32 27.61
N LYS A 70 7.27 -2.08 28.67
CA LYS A 70 7.06 -2.71 29.97
C LYS A 70 5.70 -2.34 30.57
N SER A 71 5.31 -1.06 30.47
CA SER A 71 4.00 -0.59 30.94
C SER A 71 2.84 -1.25 30.19
N TYR A 72 2.94 -1.40 28.87
CA TYR A 72 1.93 -2.11 28.09
C TYR A 72 1.83 -3.58 28.49
N PHE A 73 2.96 -4.27 28.67
CA PHE A 73 2.96 -5.65 29.14
C PHE A 73 2.25 -5.76 30.50
N GLN A 74 2.56 -4.89 31.45
CA GLN A 74 1.93 -4.86 32.79
C GLN A 74 0.42 -4.63 32.72
N GLY A 75 -0.04 -3.80 31.79
CA GLY A 75 -1.47 -3.55 31.57
C GLY A 75 -2.21 -4.73 30.91
N LEU A 76 -1.52 -5.50 30.06
CA LEU A 76 -2.09 -6.62 29.32
C LEU A 76 -2.02 -7.96 30.07
N PHE A 77 -0.99 -8.15 30.90
CA PHE A 77 -0.77 -9.37 31.67
C PHE A 77 -1.32 -9.23 33.09
N THR A 78 -2.54 -9.70 33.31
CA THR A 78 -3.29 -9.48 34.57
C THR A 78 -3.25 -10.68 35.54
N ARG A 79 -2.51 -11.74 35.22
CA ARG A 79 -2.39 -12.93 36.05
C ARG A 79 -1.62 -12.63 37.34
N LYS A 80 -2.20 -13.01 38.50
CA LYS A 80 -1.62 -12.79 39.84
C LYS A 80 -0.93 -14.04 40.42
N ASP A 81 -1.08 -15.18 39.77
CA ASP A 81 -0.53 -16.46 40.20
C ASP A 81 0.92 -16.69 39.73
N ILE A 82 1.54 -15.68 39.11
CA ILE A 82 2.94 -15.73 38.68
C ILE A 82 3.78 -14.92 39.66
N GLY A 83 4.69 -15.62 40.35
CA GLY A 83 5.69 -14.99 41.22
C GLY A 83 6.96 -14.61 40.47
N SER A 84 7.76 -13.73 41.07
CA SER A 84 9.08 -13.31 40.55
C SER A 84 9.05 -12.86 39.09
N LEU A 85 8.00 -12.14 38.70
CA LEU A 85 7.85 -11.68 37.31
C LEU A 85 8.87 -10.57 37.01
N VAL A 86 9.75 -10.87 36.03
CA VAL A 86 10.75 -9.91 35.51
C VAL A 86 10.48 -9.66 34.04
N VAL A 87 10.45 -8.38 33.65
CA VAL A 87 10.24 -7.95 32.26
C VAL A 87 11.46 -7.17 31.79
N THR A 88 12.06 -7.62 30.72
CA THR A 88 13.17 -6.94 30.03
C THR A 88 12.66 -6.31 28.75
N ALA A 89 13.22 -5.16 28.37
CA ALA A 89 12.94 -4.51 27.10
C ALA A 89 14.23 -3.89 26.58
N ASP A 90 14.58 -4.22 25.35
CA ASP A 90 15.75 -3.73 24.66
C ASP A 90 15.34 -3.21 23.28
N TYR A 91 15.55 -1.90 23.07
CA TYR A 91 15.20 -1.22 21.82
C TYR A 91 16.47 -0.95 21.01
N VAL A 92 16.49 -1.45 19.80
CA VAL A 92 17.57 -1.22 18.82
C VAL A 92 17.08 -0.17 17.82
N PRO A 93 17.71 1.02 17.79
CA PRO A 93 17.39 2.06 16.81
C PRO A 93 17.60 1.58 15.38
N ASP A 94 16.91 2.21 14.44
CA ASP A 94 17.10 1.95 13.02
C ASP A 94 18.50 2.40 12.55
N THR A 95 19.28 1.43 12.13
CA THR A 95 20.62 1.63 11.53
C THR A 95 20.62 1.24 10.04
N GLY A 96 19.46 1.32 9.36
CA GLY A 96 19.28 0.91 7.97
C GLY A 96 18.68 -0.49 7.78
N LYS A 97 18.27 -1.16 8.89
CA LYS A 97 17.61 -2.48 8.87
C LYS A 97 16.23 -2.47 9.54
N GLY A 98 15.72 -1.28 9.85
CA GLY A 98 14.54 -1.07 10.66
C GLY A 98 14.85 -1.05 12.16
N ALA A 99 14.04 -0.31 12.93
CA ALA A 99 14.11 -0.35 14.39
C ALA A 99 13.48 -1.63 14.91
N SER A 100 13.96 -2.15 16.01
CA SER A 100 13.35 -3.32 16.66
C SER A 100 13.30 -3.16 18.18
N ILE A 101 12.33 -3.83 18.80
CA ILE A 101 12.28 -3.98 20.25
C ILE A 101 12.22 -5.46 20.58
N LYS A 102 13.11 -5.89 21.46
CA LYS A 102 13.10 -7.23 22.02
C LYS A 102 12.58 -7.15 23.45
N LEU A 103 11.50 -7.85 23.74
CA LEU A 103 10.93 -8.00 25.07
C LEU A 103 11.17 -9.42 25.54
N GLY A 104 11.49 -9.54 26.83
CA GLY A 104 11.56 -10.84 27.53
C GLY A 104 10.75 -10.76 28.80
N ALA A 105 10.07 -11.85 29.15
CA ALA A 105 9.41 -11.99 30.42
C ALA A 105 9.71 -13.35 31.03
N THR A 106 10.11 -13.36 32.32
CA THR A 106 10.32 -14.57 33.09
C THR A 106 9.53 -14.53 34.39
N GLY A 107 9.12 -15.67 34.88
CA GLY A 107 8.38 -15.77 36.13
C GLY A 107 8.31 -17.21 36.62
N GLN A 108 7.69 -17.42 37.77
CA GLN A 108 7.50 -18.74 38.38
C GLN A 108 6.03 -18.94 38.67
N ILE A 109 5.50 -20.12 38.32
CA ILE A 109 4.17 -20.55 38.72
C ILE A 109 4.27 -21.64 39.81
N PRO A 110 3.55 -21.51 40.95
CA PRO A 110 3.51 -22.53 41.96
C PRO A 110 2.77 -23.77 41.45
N THR A 111 3.26 -24.93 41.85
CA THR A 111 2.66 -26.23 41.53
C THR A 111 1.86 -26.75 42.73
N ASP A 112 0.74 -27.43 42.46
CA ASP A 112 -0.09 -28.01 43.50
C ASP A 112 0.24 -29.49 43.73
N PHE A 113 0.55 -30.24 42.69
CA PHE A 113 0.83 -31.67 42.73
C PHE A 113 2.34 -31.98 42.57
N MET A 114 3.01 -31.27 41.64
CA MET A 114 4.46 -31.48 41.42
C MET A 114 5.30 -31.13 42.66
N LYS A 115 4.83 -30.27 43.55
CA LYS A 115 5.49 -29.98 44.81
C LYS A 115 5.67 -31.23 45.70
N ILE A 116 4.77 -32.20 45.60
CA ILE A 116 4.85 -33.47 46.33
C ILE A 116 6.05 -34.31 45.85
N ALA A 117 6.36 -34.15 44.55
CA ALA A 117 7.53 -34.80 43.92
C ALA A 117 8.81 -33.94 44.04
N GLY A 118 8.81 -32.87 44.84
CA GLY A 118 9.99 -32.03 45.06
C GLY A 118 10.15 -30.84 44.10
N PHE A 119 9.12 -30.55 43.27
CA PHE A 119 9.12 -29.43 42.35
C PHE A 119 8.05 -28.38 42.74
N PRO A 120 8.35 -27.47 43.68
CA PRO A 120 7.34 -26.53 44.22
C PRO A 120 6.94 -25.43 43.25
N THR A 121 7.75 -25.11 42.23
CA THR A 121 7.50 -24.08 41.22
C THR A 121 7.96 -24.58 39.85
N MET A 122 7.34 -24.05 38.79
CA MET A 122 7.81 -24.18 37.40
C MET A 122 8.22 -22.80 36.87
N ASN A 123 9.39 -22.77 36.23
CA ASN A 123 9.89 -21.57 35.59
C ASN A 123 9.19 -21.34 34.24
N LEU A 124 8.76 -20.14 34.02
CA LEU A 124 8.20 -19.66 32.76
C LEU A 124 9.16 -18.67 32.13
N GLY A 125 9.34 -18.74 30.82
CA GLY A 125 10.12 -17.79 30.07
C GLY A 125 9.54 -17.65 28.68
N VAL A 126 9.40 -16.42 28.23
CA VAL A 126 8.93 -16.05 26.89
C VAL A 126 9.72 -14.85 26.39
N ASP A 127 9.87 -14.74 25.09
CA ASP A 127 10.45 -13.59 24.42
C ASP A 127 9.64 -13.23 23.19
N SER A 128 9.68 -11.93 22.83
CA SER A 128 9.04 -11.39 21.64
C SER A 128 9.94 -10.34 21.04
N THR A 129 10.00 -10.32 19.72
CA THR A 129 10.71 -9.28 18.98
C THR A 129 9.73 -8.66 17.99
N ALA A 130 9.43 -7.38 18.17
CA ALA A 130 8.73 -6.59 17.16
C ALA A 130 9.76 -5.73 16.43
N ALA A 131 9.75 -5.78 15.12
CA ALA A 131 10.51 -4.86 14.30
C ALA A 131 9.53 -3.86 13.69
N TRP A 132 9.87 -2.58 13.75
CA TRP A 132 9.27 -1.63 12.82
C TRP A 132 9.83 -2.01 11.47
N GLY A 133 8.97 -2.49 10.60
CA GLY A 133 9.40 -3.04 9.34
C GLY A 133 10.30 -2.05 8.61
N ASN A 134 11.38 -2.55 8.08
CA ASN A 134 12.20 -1.87 7.08
C ASN A 134 11.42 -1.68 5.77
N THR A 135 10.10 -1.54 5.85
CA THR A 135 9.20 -1.38 4.71
C THR A 135 8.92 0.10 4.48
N ARG A 136 9.39 0.59 3.36
CA ARG A 136 9.11 1.94 2.84
C ARG A 136 8.01 1.87 1.80
N LEU A 137 7.12 2.85 1.80
CA LEU A 137 6.01 2.91 0.87
C LEU A 137 6.27 3.91 -0.25
N ARG A 138 5.95 3.51 -1.47
CA ARG A 138 5.84 4.38 -2.64
C ARG A 138 4.42 4.30 -3.15
N VAL A 139 3.68 5.38 -3.03
CA VAL A 139 2.24 5.43 -3.33
C VAL A 139 2.00 6.39 -4.49
N ALA A 140 1.46 5.89 -5.58
CA ALA A 140 1.05 6.69 -6.72
C ALA A 140 -0.47 6.87 -6.71
N LEU A 141 -0.94 8.12 -6.68
CA LEU A 141 -2.34 8.48 -6.72
C LEU A 141 -2.71 8.82 -8.16
N ALA A 142 -3.38 7.91 -8.88
CA ALA A 142 -4.02 8.18 -10.16
C ALA A 142 -5.42 8.74 -9.90
N LEU A 143 -5.57 10.06 -10.06
CA LEU A 143 -6.77 10.80 -9.69
C LEU A 143 -7.50 11.29 -10.94
N ASP A 144 -8.72 10.81 -11.08
CA ASP A 144 -9.59 11.17 -12.20
C ASP A 144 -9.91 12.67 -12.17
N ALA A 145 -9.58 13.34 -13.26
CA ALA A 145 -9.84 14.75 -13.51
C ALA A 145 -10.76 14.95 -14.74
N THR A 146 -11.59 13.97 -15.08
CA THR A 146 -12.50 14.02 -16.23
C THR A 146 -13.70 14.89 -15.96
N GLY A 147 -14.46 15.21 -17.03
CA GLY A 147 -15.59 16.13 -16.94
C GLY A 147 -16.69 15.69 -15.99
N SER A 148 -16.94 14.38 -15.86
CA SER A 148 -17.93 13.77 -14.96
C SER A 148 -17.64 14.04 -13.48
N MET A 149 -16.37 14.19 -13.10
CA MET A 149 -15.97 14.52 -11.73
C MET A 149 -16.46 15.89 -11.24
N ALA A 150 -16.91 16.79 -12.14
CA ALA A 150 -17.52 18.06 -11.75
C ALA A 150 -18.85 17.90 -11.01
N GLN A 151 -19.51 16.75 -11.16
CA GLN A 151 -20.87 16.53 -10.70
C GLN A 151 -20.89 15.91 -9.29
N HIS A 152 -22.01 16.09 -8.58
CA HIS A 152 -22.31 15.44 -7.30
C HIS A 152 -21.23 15.59 -6.22
N GLY A 153 -20.39 16.64 -6.30
CA GLY A 153 -19.35 16.89 -5.30
C GLY A 153 -18.17 15.89 -5.32
N LYS A 154 -18.02 15.07 -6.39
CA LYS A 154 -16.99 14.04 -6.51
C LYS A 154 -15.58 14.61 -6.43
N LEU A 155 -15.28 15.67 -7.21
CA LEU A 155 -13.95 16.29 -7.25
C LEU A 155 -13.52 16.86 -5.88
N PRO A 156 -14.30 17.70 -5.19
CA PRO A 156 -13.93 18.18 -3.85
C PRO A 156 -13.76 17.06 -2.82
N ALA A 157 -14.59 16.01 -2.88
CA ALA A 157 -14.49 14.86 -1.98
C ALA A 157 -13.20 14.06 -2.23
N MET A 158 -12.83 13.83 -3.49
CA MET A 158 -11.57 13.21 -3.88
C MET A 158 -10.36 14.03 -3.38
N GLN A 159 -10.36 15.35 -3.62
CA GLN A 159 -9.30 16.25 -3.15
C GLN A 159 -9.14 16.18 -1.63
N LYS A 160 -10.24 16.22 -0.89
CA LYS A 160 -10.24 16.12 0.57
C LYS A 160 -9.69 14.76 1.03
N ALA A 161 -10.15 13.66 0.45
CA ALA A 161 -9.73 12.32 0.81
C ALA A 161 -8.25 12.06 0.48
N ALA A 162 -7.77 12.50 -0.69
CA ALA A 162 -6.37 12.38 -1.08
C ALA A 162 -5.43 13.16 -0.13
N LYS A 163 -5.83 14.37 0.29
CA LYS A 163 -5.07 15.14 1.29
C LYS A 163 -5.09 14.46 2.67
N SER A 164 -6.24 13.91 3.09
CA SER A 164 -6.34 13.16 4.34
C SER A 164 -5.44 11.92 4.34
N LEU A 165 -5.39 11.18 3.22
CA LEU A 165 -4.47 10.04 3.07
C LEU A 165 -3.00 10.46 3.25
N ILE A 166 -2.59 11.58 2.62
CA ILE A 166 -1.24 12.11 2.78
C ILE A 166 -0.95 12.43 4.24
N ASP A 167 -1.85 13.12 4.93
CA ASP A 167 -1.69 13.50 6.32
C ASP A 167 -1.60 12.27 7.24
N GLN A 168 -2.47 11.29 7.07
CA GLN A 168 -2.48 10.08 7.88
C GLN A 168 -1.24 9.19 7.64
N LEU A 169 -0.82 9.01 6.40
CA LEU A 169 0.37 8.19 6.09
C LEU A 169 1.66 8.88 6.52
N SER A 170 1.76 10.20 6.35
CA SER A 170 2.94 10.97 6.76
C SER A 170 3.07 11.05 8.28
N ALA A 171 1.96 11.20 9.01
CA ALA A 171 1.96 11.18 10.48
C ALA A 171 2.49 9.86 11.07
N ASN A 172 2.35 8.77 10.32
CA ASN A 172 2.87 7.44 10.70
C ASN A 172 4.28 7.16 10.16
N SER A 173 4.98 8.14 9.57
CA SER A 173 6.33 8.00 9.03
C SER A 173 7.35 8.52 10.03
N LYS A 174 8.42 7.74 10.30
CA LYS A 174 9.50 8.13 11.21
C LYS A 174 10.46 9.11 10.53
N THR A 175 10.75 8.85 9.26
CA THR A 175 11.55 9.73 8.42
C THR A 175 10.75 10.05 7.15
N PRO A 176 11.02 11.17 6.49
CA PRO A 176 10.36 11.50 5.24
C PRO A 176 10.48 10.40 4.17
N GLU A 177 11.62 9.70 4.12
CA GLU A 177 11.92 8.66 3.15
C GLU A 177 11.15 7.36 3.36
N ASP A 178 10.46 7.20 4.49
CA ASP A 178 9.59 6.05 4.75
C ASP A 178 8.34 6.05 3.86
N LEU A 179 8.01 7.21 3.29
CA LEU A 179 6.86 7.40 2.44
C LEU A 179 7.16 8.36 1.31
N TYR A 180 7.01 7.92 0.09
CA TYR A 180 6.97 8.76 -1.10
C TYR A 180 5.60 8.70 -1.72
N ILE A 181 5.07 9.85 -2.14
CA ILE A 181 3.78 9.91 -2.83
C ILE A 181 3.96 10.65 -4.15
N SER A 182 3.34 10.15 -5.21
CA SER A 182 3.15 10.86 -6.47
C SER A 182 1.66 11.16 -6.68
N VAL A 183 1.37 12.27 -7.36
CA VAL A 183 -0.01 12.67 -7.72
C VAL A 183 -0.08 12.76 -9.23
N VAL A 184 -0.92 11.95 -9.85
CA VAL A 184 -1.10 11.82 -11.29
C VAL A 184 -2.56 12.10 -11.65
N PRO A 185 -2.93 13.39 -11.82
CA PRO A 185 -4.24 13.75 -12.36
C PRO A 185 -4.31 13.32 -13.82
N PHE A 186 -5.41 12.70 -14.22
CA PHE A 186 -5.58 12.24 -15.60
C PHE A 186 -6.97 12.54 -16.16
N SER A 187 -7.04 12.65 -17.48
CA SER A 187 -8.28 12.60 -18.28
C SER A 187 -8.06 11.63 -19.44
N THR A 188 -8.12 12.06 -20.71
CA THR A 188 -7.55 11.31 -21.85
C THR A 188 -6.04 11.45 -21.94
N HIS A 189 -5.47 12.38 -21.21
CA HIS A 189 -4.06 12.74 -21.17
C HIS A 189 -3.59 12.89 -19.73
N ILE A 190 -2.29 12.98 -19.58
CA ILE A 190 -1.64 13.50 -18.37
C ILE A 190 -0.83 14.75 -18.74
N ASN A 191 -0.42 15.52 -17.74
CA ASN A 191 0.44 16.68 -17.92
C ASN A 191 1.77 16.48 -17.18
N THR A 192 2.88 16.58 -17.93
CA THR A 192 4.25 16.38 -17.40
C THR A 192 5.01 17.68 -17.19
N ALA A 193 4.32 18.82 -17.17
CA ALA A 193 4.92 20.15 -17.27
C ALA A 193 5.54 20.47 -18.65
N THR A 194 5.82 21.73 -18.85
CA THR A 194 6.29 22.25 -20.14
C THR A 194 7.79 22.07 -20.39
N ASN A 195 8.42 21.10 -19.75
CA ASN A 195 9.85 20.85 -20.03
C ASN A 195 10.01 20.07 -21.35
N TYR A 196 9.92 20.79 -22.46
CA TYR A 196 10.00 20.27 -23.81
C TYR A 196 11.40 19.74 -24.22
N GLN A 197 12.44 19.99 -23.43
CA GLN A 197 13.81 19.55 -23.72
C GLN A 197 14.09 18.10 -23.28
N LYS A 198 13.09 17.35 -22.83
CA LYS A 198 13.26 15.97 -22.41
C LYS A 198 13.50 15.03 -23.58
N GLY A 199 14.61 14.29 -23.55
CA GLY A 199 15.01 13.35 -24.59
C GLY A 199 14.07 12.15 -24.79
N TRP A 200 13.12 11.96 -23.89
CA TRP A 200 12.10 10.91 -23.97
C TRP A 200 10.82 11.32 -24.70
N LEU A 201 10.74 12.55 -25.24
CA LEU A 201 9.64 13.03 -26.07
C LEU A 201 9.89 12.71 -27.56
N ASP A 202 8.82 12.36 -28.27
CA ASP A 202 8.75 12.25 -29.72
C ASP A 202 7.82 13.31 -30.27
N TRP A 203 8.39 14.29 -30.96
CA TRP A 203 7.68 15.45 -31.48
C TRP A 203 7.03 15.25 -32.87
N THR A 204 7.23 14.08 -33.48
CA THR A 204 6.83 13.83 -34.87
C THR A 204 5.33 14.13 -35.12
N GLU A 205 4.44 13.61 -34.27
CA GLU A 205 2.99 13.83 -34.42
C GLU A 205 2.59 15.27 -34.05
N TRP A 206 3.26 15.85 -33.02
CA TRP A 206 2.99 17.23 -32.62
C TRP A 206 3.36 18.22 -33.73
N GLU A 207 4.53 18.06 -34.36
CA GLU A 207 5.00 18.88 -35.47
C GLU A 207 4.17 18.70 -36.75
N GLU A 208 3.48 17.58 -36.90
CA GLU A 208 2.58 17.34 -38.04
C GLU A 208 1.37 18.28 -38.02
N VAL A 209 0.86 18.63 -36.83
CA VAL A 209 -0.40 19.40 -36.69
C VAL A 209 -0.23 20.76 -36.07
N ASN A 210 0.90 21.07 -35.41
CA ASN A 210 1.17 22.37 -34.81
C ASN A 210 2.21 23.12 -35.64
N GLY A 211 1.76 24.11 -36.41
CA GLY A 211 2.60 24.89 -37.29
C GLY A 211 1.83 25.68 -38.31
N SER A 212 2.53 26.35 -39.21
CA SER A 212 1.99 27.18 -40.28
C SER A 212 2.48 26.72 -41.65
N CYS A 213 1.63 26.93 -42.67
CA CYS A 213 1.91 26.53 -44.03
C CYS A 213 1.89 27.76 -44.97
N SER A 214 2.92 27.93 -45.79
CA SER A 214 3.02 29.04 -46.75
C SER A 214 1.98 29.02 -47.88
N LYS A 215 1.40 27.86 -48.19
CA LYS A 215 0.41 27.68 -49.27
C LYS A 215 -0.95 27.15 -48.78
N GLY A 216 -1.22 27.27 -47.50
CA GLY A 216 -2.45 26.74 -46.89
C GLY A 216 -2.46 25.22 -46.77
N GLY A 217 -2.77 24.78 -45.59
CA GLY A 217 -2.78 23.38 -45.15
C GLY A 217 -2.72 23.38 -43.62
N ASN A 218 -3.52 22.57 -42.97
CA ASN A 218 -3.59 22.50 -41.50
C ASN A 218 -2.75 21.37 -40.92
N THR A 219 -1.96 20.70 -41.75
CA THR A 219 -0.97 19.71 -41.33
C THR A 219 0.27 19.78 -42.24
N ARG A 220 1.42 19.33 -41.75
CA ARG A 220 2.67 19.26 -42.50
C ARG A 220 2.48 18.51 -43.82
N THR A 221 1.90 17.31 -43.77
CA THR A 221 1.64 16.48 -44.96
C THR A 221 0.81 17.18 -45.98
N LYS A 222 -0.28 17.86 -45.59
CA LYS A 222 -1.15 18.61 -46.53
C LYS A 222 -0.45 19.88 -47.09
N CYS A 223 0.39 20.50 -46.30
CA CYS A 223 1.16 21.65 -46.71
C CYS A 223 2.15 21.27 -47.82
N ILE A 224 2.95 20.24 -47.59
CA ILE A 224 3.95 19.76 -48.54
C ILE A 224 3.25 19.21 -49.79
N GLY A 225 2.12 18.51 -49.68
CA GLY A 225 1.33 18.02 -50.82
C GLY A 225 0.82 19.14 -51.73
N LYS A 226 0.66 20.39 -51.20
CA LYS A 226 0.33 21.57 -51.98
C LYS A 226 1.56 22.36 -52.49
N GLY A 227 2.76 21.81 -52.30
CA GLY A 227 4.04 22.45 -52.62
C GLY A 227 4.35 23.67 -51.75
N GLY A 228 3.80 23.72 -50.55
CA GLY A 228 4.09 24.73 -49.52
C GLY A 228 5.27 24.36 -48.65
N THR A 229 5.77 25.34 -47.90
CA THR A 229 6.75 25.15 -46.82
C THR A 229 6.03 25.13 -45.50
N TRP A 230 6.27 24.09 -44.69
CA TRP A 230 5.76 23.95 -43.35
C TRP A 230 6.77 24.46 -42.34
N THR A 231 6.33 25.31 -41.42
CA THR A 231 7.10 25.74 -40.28
C THR A 231 6.39 25.27 -39.02
N ALA A 232 6.99 24.30 -38.32
CA ALA A 232 6.47 23.81 -37.03
C ALA A 232 6.52 24.96 -35.99
N ASP A 233 5.58 24.96 -35.08
CA ASP A 233 5.59 25.84 -33.92
C ASP A 233 6.75 25.55 -33.00
N ASP A 234 7.16 26.50 -32.16
CA ASP A 234 8.18 26.25 -31.14
C ASP A 234 7.65 25.29 -30.08
N HIS A 235 8.42 24.27 -29.76
CA HIS A 235 8.08 23.30 -28.72
C HIS A 235 7.81 23.96 -27.35
N ALA A 236 8.37 25.15 -27.10
CA ALA A 236 8.09 25.95 -25.91
C ALA A 236 6.60 26.39 -25.81
N SER A 237 5.85 26.33 -26.91
CA SER A 237 4.40 26.62 -26.92
C SER A 237 3.52 25.44 -26.49
N TRP A 238 4.11 24.26 -26.32
CA TRP A 238 3.43 23.06 -25.85
C TRP A 238 2.92 23.21 -24.41
N ASN A 239 1.70 22.76 -24.14
CA ASN A 239 1.03 22.92 -22.86
C ASN A 239 1.33 21.80 -21.82
N GLY A 240 2.25 20.89 -22.10
CA GLY A 240 2.65 19.82 -21.19
C GLY A 240 1.85 18.52 -21.32
N CYS A 241 0.84 18.47 -22.17
CA CYS A 241 -0.02 17.31 -22.36
C CYS A 241 0.67 16.16 -23.11
N ILE A 242 0.52 14.96 -22.59
CA ILE A 242 1.01 13.70 -23.18
C ILE A 242 -0.17 12.75 -23.36
N THR A 243 -0.27 12.14 -24.52
CA THR A 243 -1.22 11.07 -24.82
C THR A 243 -0.61 9.68 -24.55
N ASP A 244 -1.37 8.61 -24.83
CA ASP A 244 -0.83 7.24 -24.75
C ASP A 244 0.33 7.05 -25.72
N ARG A 245 1.26 6.19 -25.39
CA ARG A 245 2.23 5.66 -26.35
C ARG A 245 1.52 4.77 -27.37
N ASP A 246 2.14 4.57 -28.51
CA ASP A 246 1.65 3.60 -29.49
C ASP A 246 1.73 2.17 -28.94
N GLU A 247 0.81 1.33 -29.39
CA GLU A 247 0.82 -0.08 -29.04
C GLU A 247 2.09 -0.78 -29.61
N PRO A 248 2.69 -1.70 -28.86
CA PRO A 248 2.21 -2.27 -27.59
C PRO A 248 2.67 -1.51 -26.34
N TYR A 249 3.39 -0.41 -26.46
CA TYR A 249 4.09 0.27 -25.37
C TYR A 249 3.17 1.09 -24.43
N ASP A 250 1.90 1.31 -24.82
CA ASP A 250 0.91 1.99 -23.98
C ASP A 250 0.58 1.26 -22.66
N VAL A 251 0.87 -0.04 -22.59
CA VAL A 251 0.56 -0.90 -21.43
C VAL A 251 1.80 -1.43 -20.69
N ASP A 252 2.98 -0.95 -21.04
CA ASP A 252 4.23 -1.43 -20.43
C ASP A 252 5.10 -0.28 -19.86
N LYS A 253 6.23 -0.65 -19.23
CA LYS A 253 7.21 0.26 -18.66
C LYS A 253 8.52 0.35 -19.43
N THR A 254 8.51 -0.07 -20.70
CA THR A 254 9.71 -0.02 -21.55
C THR A 254 10.29 1.38 -21.52
N PRO A 255 11.61 1.54 -21.23
CA PRO A 255 12.26 2.85 -21.19
C PRO A 255 12.16 3.58 -22.53
N PRO A 256 11.95 4.90 -22.55
CA PRO A 256 11.76 5.69 -23.78
C PRO A 256 13.10 6.02 -24.48
N THR A 257 13.82 4.97 -24.93
CA THR A 257 15.18 5.10 -25.47
C THR A 257 15.23 5.24 -26.99
N ASN A 258 14.15 4.94 -27.69
CA ASN A 258 14.02 5.05 -29.15
C ASN A 258 12.66 5.60 -29.56
N MET A 259 12.50 5.98 -30.82
CA MET A 259 11.27 6.63 -31.33
C MET A 259 9.99 5.85 -31.01
N ALA A 260 9.99 4.53 -31.16
CA ALA A 260 8.80 3.71 -30.91
C ALA A 260 8.40 3.65 -29.43
N THR A 261 9.33 3.90 -28.50
CA THR A 261 9.08 3.82 -27.05
C THR A 261 8.94 5.17 -26.39
N ARG A 262 9.19 6.28 -27.12
CA ARG A 262 9.04 7.65 -26.60
C ARG A 262 7.58 8.06 -26.43
N PHE A 263 7.37 9.08 -25.61
CA PHE A 263 6.06 9.65 -25.33
C PHE A 263 5.74 10.76 -26.31
N GLN A 264 4.49 10.84 -26.73
CA GLN A 264 4.03 11.77 -27.76
C GLN A 264 3.35 12.98 -27.13
N PRO A 265 3.93 14.19 -27.27
CA PRO A 265 3.28 15.43 -26.91
C PRO A 265 2.02 15.66 -27.73
N GLU A 266 1.00 16.21 -27.10
CA GLU A 266 -0.22 16.67 -27.78
C GLU A 266 -0.63 18.04 -27.24
N GLN A 267 -1.13 18.91 -28.11
CA GLN A 267 -1.69 20.20 -27.72
C GLN A 267 -3.17 20.03 -27.40
N PHE A 268 -3.47 19.68 -26.13
CA PHE A 268 -4.84 19.37 -25.71
C PHE A 268 -5.43 20.45 -24.82
N ASN A 269 -6.54 21.07 -25.24
CA ASN A 269 -7.13 22.20 -24.55
C ASN A 269 -7.65 21.89 -23.12
N GLN A 270 -8.03 20.64 -22.86
CA GLN A 270 -8.51 20.19 -21.55
C GLN A 270 -7.41 19.39 -20.83
N CYS A 271 -6.15 19.79 -21.01
CA CYS A 271 -5.01 19.19 -20.33
C CYS A 271 -5.21 19.23 -18.82
N PRO A 272 -5.06 18.10 -18.11
CA PRO A 272 -5.11 18.10 -16.65
C PRO A 272 -4.01 19.00 -16.06
N VAL A 273 -4.10 19.29 -14.78
CA VAL A 273 -2.98 19.96 -14.09
C VAL A 273 -1.78 19.02 -14.05
N GLU A 274 -0.59 19.62 -14.00
CA GLU A 274 0.68 18.93 -13.99
C GLU A 274 0.74 17.84 -12.89
N LEU A 275 1.22 16.66 -13.25
CA LEU A 275 1.51 15.60 -12.28
C LEU A 275 2.66 16.02 -11.34
N MET A 276 2.69 15.39 -10.18
CA MET A 276 3.86 15.43 -9.29
C MET A 276 4.51 14.06 -9.19
N PRO A 277 5.80 13.91 -9.51
CA PRO A 277 6.53 12.67 -9.29
C PRO A 277 6.64 12.35 -7.79
N LEU A 278 7.18 11.18 -7.45
CA LEU A 278 7.38 10.77 -6.07
C LEU A 278 8.12 11.84 -5.26
N SER A 279 7.48 12.29 -4.19
CA SER A 279 7.96 13.36 -3.33
C SER A 279 7.66 13.05 -1.86
N THR A 280 8.46 13.63 -0.97
CA THR A 280 8.25 13.69 0.48
C THR A 280 7.77 15.09 0.93
N ASP A 281 7.54 16.00 -0.01
CA ASP A 281 7.02 17.36 0.26
C ASP A 281 5.48 17.31 0.32
N TRP A 282 4.96 16.96 1.47
CA TRP A 282 3.52 16.83 1.71
C TRP A 282 2.74 18.11 1.42
N SER A 283 3.35 19.26 1.67
CA SER A 283 2.73 20.56 1.42
C SER A 283 2.51 20.81 -0.07
N LYS A 284 3.54 20.56 -0.89
CA LYS A 284 3.44 20.71 -2.35
C LYS A 284 2.47 19.70 -2.97
N LEU A 285 2.47 18.44 -2.47
CA LEU A 285 1.54 17.42 -2.94
C LEU A 285 0.09 17.84 -2.68
N LYS A 286 -0.22 18.32 -1.46
CA LYS A 286 -1.57 18.81 -1.13
C LYS A 286 -1.96 20.04 -1.92
N ALA A 287 -1.03 20.98 -2.12
CA ALA A 287 -1.28 22.15 -2.96
C ALA A 287 -1.57 21.75 -4.41
N ARG A 288 -0.87 20.77 -4.97
CA ARG A 288 -1.15 20.23 -6.30
C ARG A 288 -2.56 19.63 -6.38
N ILE A 289 -2.97 18.84 -5.40
CA ILE A 289 -4.31 18.26 -5.34
C ILE A 289 -5.38 19.35 -5.36
N ASP A 290 -5.18 20.47 -4.66
CA ASP A 290 -6.13 21.59 -4.64
C ASP A 290 -6.28 22.28 -6.00
N THR A 291 -5.31 22.16 -6.90
CA THR A 291 -5.37 22.75 -8.25
C THR A 291 -6.05 21.84 -9.29
N ILE A 292 -6.39 20.59 -8.96
CA ILE A 292 -7.04 19.67 -9.90
C ILE A 292 -8.39 20.23 -10.29
N LYS A 293 -8.63 20.30 -11.60
CA LYS A 293 -9.90 20.72 -12.23
C LYS A 293 -10.39 19.60 -13.12
N SER A 294 -11.69 19.47 -13.24
CA SER A 294 -12.33 18.48 -14.09
C SER A 294 -12.44 18.95 -15.55
N GLY A 295 -12.21 18.03 -16.48
CA GLY A 295 -12.36 18.28 -17.92
C GLY A 295 -11.88 17.10 -18.77
N GLY A 296 -12.45 16.96 -19.94
CA GLY A 296 -12.09 15.91 -20.90
C GLY A 296 -12.74 14.56 -20.68
N PRO A 297 -12.61 13.66 -21.67
CA PRO A 297 -13.07 12.27 -21.60
C PRO A 297 -12.18 11.40 -20.72
N THR A 298 -12.60 10.15 -20.49
CA THR A 298 -11.95 9.21 -19.53
C THR A 298 -11.06 8.20 -20.23
N ASN A 299 -9.77 8.18 -19.81
CA ASN A 299 -8.75 7.18 -20.14
C ASN A 299 -8.03 6.76 -18.86
N GLN A 300 -8.57 5.77 -18.16
CA GLN A 300 -7.94 5.26 -16.94
C GLN A 300 -6.56 4.61 -17.20
N PRO A 301 -6.35 3.88 -18.32
CA PRO A 301 -5.04 3.34 -18.69
C PRO A 301 -3.92 4.37 -18.63
N VAL A 302 -4.07 5.56 -19.22
CA VAL A 302 -3.00 6.56 -19.21
C VAL A 302 -2.67 7.03 -17.79
N GLY A 303 -3.69 7.25 -16.96
CA GLY A 303 -3.49 7.61 -15.55
C GLY A 303 -2.75 6.52 -14.78
N MET A 304 -3.15 5.25 -14.94
CA MET A 304 -2.52 4.11 -14.29
C MET A 304 -1.10 3.84 -14.80
N ALA A 305 -0.86 3.97 -16.12
CA ALA A 305 0.47 3.81 -16.71
C ALA A 305 1.46 4.84 -16.14
N TRP A 306 1.06 6.12 -16.06
CA TRP A 306 1.93 7.15 -15.51
C TRP A 306 2.07 7.07 -13.99
N ALA A 307 1.05 6.58 -13.27
CA ALA A 307 1.19 6.23 -11.86
C ALA A 307 2.23 5.13 -11.67
N TRP A 308 2.20 4.08 -12.51
CA TRP A 308 3.20 3.00 -12.48
C TRP A 308 4.60 3.50 -12.82
N LEU A 309 4.74 4.31 -13.89
CA LEU A 309 6.03 4.92 -14.28
C LEU A 309 6.60 5.84 -13.19
N SER A 310 5.75 6.52 -12.40
CA SER A 310 6.21 7.33 -11.28
C SER A 310 6.90 6.53 -10.17
N LEU A 311 6.64 5.22 -10.08
CA LEU A 311 7.25 4.32 -9.11
C LEU A 311 8.60 3.75 -9.59
N MET A 312 8.94 3.95 -10.88
CA MET A 312 10.13 3.36 -11.51
C MET A 312 11.32 4.31 -11.49
N GLN A 313 12.52 3.75 -11.39
CA GLN A 313 13.77 4.49 -11.59
C GLN A 313 13.99 4.73 -13.08
N GLY A 314 14.62 5.85 -13.42
CA GLY A 314 14.88 6.25 -14.80
C GLY A 314 13.74 7.08 -15.40
N ASP A 315 13.90 7.42 -16.68
CA ASP A 315 12.90 8.22 -17.40
C ASP A 315 11.53 7.52 -17.51
N PRO A 316 10.44 8.30 -17.52
CA PRO A 316 10.36 9.76 -17.58
C PRO A 316 10.39 10.49 -16.22
N LEU A 317 10.14 9.83 -15.09
CA LEU A 317 9.88 10.49 -13.80
C LEU A 317 10.96 10.26 -12.74
N SER A 318 11.88 9.32 -12.98
CA SER A 318 13.08 9.06 -12.17
C SER A 318 12.81 8.97 -10.66
N ALA A 319 12.03 7.94 -10.25
CA ALA A 319 11.79 7.69 -8.83
C ALA A 319 13.10 7.69 -8.01
N PRO A 320 13.10 8.20 -6.78
CA PRO A 320 14.28 8.19 -5.92
C PRO A 320 14.92 6.80 -5.81
N ALA A 321 16.25 6.75 -5.68
CA ALA A 321 16.96 5.49 -5.50
C ALA A 321 16.47 4.75 -4.25
N GLN A 322 16.51 3.41 -4.29
CA GLN A 322 16.17 2.60 -3.13
C GLN A 322 17.39 2.51 -2.19
N THR A 323 17.15 2.72 -0.90
CA THR A 323 18.18 2.57 0.12
C THR A 323 18.35 1.08 0.45
N SER A 324 19.58 0.59 0.46
CA SER A 324 19.88 -0.79 0.85
C SER A 324 19.40 -1.09 2.28
N GLY A 325 18.90 -2.30 2.49
CA GLY A 325 18.37 -2.74 3.80
C GLY A 325 16.88 -2.47 4.02
N TYR A 326 16.23 -1.71 3.14
CA TYR A 326 14.78 -1.49 3.19
C TYR A 326 14.03 -2.30 2.13
N ASN A 327 12.83 -2.76 2.49
CA ASN A 327 11.87 -3.35 1.58
C ASN A 327 10.93 -2.27 1.06
N TYR A 328 10.80 -2.15 -0.24
CA TYR A 328 9.89 -1.16 -0.83
C TYR A 328 8.58 -1.82 -1.26
N LYS A 329 7.46 -1.21 -0.90
CA LYS A 329 6.14 -1.57 -1.41
C LYS A 329 5.66 -0.47 -2.34
N ASN A 330 5.47 -0.84 -3.59
CA ASN A 330 4.92 0.02 -4.63
C ASN A 330 3.41 -0.14 -4.66
N ILE A 331 2.67 0.96 -4.56
CA ILE A 331 1.22 0.99 -4.47
C ILE A 331 0.67 1.99 -5.50
N ILE A 332 -0.37 1.60 -6.21
CA ILE A 332 -1.19 2.50 -7.03
C ILE A 332 -2.58 2.56 -6.41
N ILE A 333 -3.10 3.76 -6.23
CA ILE A 333 -4.49 4.00 -5.86
C ILE A 333 -5.11 4.75 -7.05
N VAL A 334 -5.99 4.07 -7.77
CA VAL A 334 -6.74 4.69 -8.87
C VAL A 334 -8.16 4.98 -8.41
N LEU A 335 -8.59 6.23 -8.61
CA LEU A 335 -9.97 6.66 -8.37
C LEU A 335 -10.53 7.21 -9.67
N SER A 336 -11.68 6.69 -10.09
CA SER A 336 -12.45 7.17 -11.24
C SER A 336 -13.95 7.07 -10.94
N ASP A 337 -14.75 7.94 -11.55
CA ASP A 337 -16.20 7.95 -11.38
C ASP A 337 -16.94 7.29 -12.54
N GLY A 338 -16.24 7.02 -13.65
CA GLY A 338 -16.87 6.56 -14.87
C GLY A 338 -16.20 5.35 -15.52
N LEU A 339 -16.70 5.02 -16.68
CA LEU A 339 -16.16 4.01 -17.57
C LEU A 339 -15.17 4.65 -18.56
N ASN A 340 -14.24 3.86 -19.08
CA ASN A 340 -13.36 4.34 -20.14
C ASN A 340 -14.14 4.74 -21.39
N THR A 341 -13.87 5.93 -21.92
CA THR A 341 -14.59 6.46 -23.08
C THR A 341 -13.70 6.74 -24.27
N LYS A 342 -12.39 6.96 -24.07
CA LYS A 342 -11.47 7.28 -25.16
C LYS A 342 -10.01 7.06 -24.76
N ASN A 343 -9.19 6.55 -25.67
CA ASN A 343 -7.74 6.65 -25.64
C ASN A 343 -7.23 7.25 -26.98
N LYS A 344 -5.91 7.25 -27.21
CA LYS A 344 -5.32 7.73 -28.47
C LYS A 344 -5.91 7.03 -29.70
N LYS A 345 -6.20 5.73 -29.62
CA LYS A 345 -6.56 4.89 -30.77
C LYS A 345 -8.06 4.66 -30.95
N ALA A 346 -8.83 4.63 -29.85
CA ALA A 346 -10.22 4.22 -29.89
C ALA A 346 -11.11 5.01 -28.92
N GLY A 347 -12.41 4.98 -29.17
CA GLY A 347 -13.43 5.64 -28.37
C GLY A 347 -13.79 7.03 -28.90
N ASN A 348 -15.01 7.48 -28.59
CA ASN A 348 -15.55 8.76 -29.04
C ASN A 348 -15.54 9.84 -27.92
N GLY A 349 -15.17 9.46 -26.71
CA GLY A 349 -15.12 10.37 -25.55
C GLY A 349 -16.44 10.49 -24.77
N SER A 350 -17.49 9.81 -25.18
CA SER A 350 -18.81 9.83 -24.53
C SER A 350 -19.28 8.44 -24.14
N ASP A 351 -19.14 7.48 -25.05
CA ASP A 351 -19.62 6.11 -24.81
C ASP A 351 -18.53 5.21 -24.23
N HIS A 352 -18.95 4.20 -23.46
CA HIS A 352 -18.05 3.18 -22.94
C HIS A 352 -17.27 2.48 -24.05
N SER A 353 -15.96 2.36 -23.87
CA SER A 353 -15.05 1.74 -24.83
C SER A 353 -14.47 0.46 -24.28
N THR A 354 -14.99 -0.69 -24.71
CA THR A 354 -14.48 -2.02 -24.39
C THR A 354 -13.06 -2.25 -24.93
N TYR A 355 -12.66 -1.54 -25.98
CA TYR A 355 -11.30 -1.56 -26.48
C TYR A 355 -10.31 -0.99 -25.46
N VAL A 356 -10.64 0.18 -24.89
CA VAL A 356 -9.81 0.84 -23.86
C VAL A 356 -9.74 -0.05 -22.60
N ASP A 357 -10.86 -0.69 -22.22
CA ASP A 357 -10.87 -1.68 -21.13
C ASP A 357 -9.95 -2.86 -21.38
N GLY A 358 -9.90 -3.34 -22.64
CA GLY A 358 -8.98 -4.41 -23.06
C GLY A 358 -7.52 -4.01 -22.86
N ARG A 359 -7.16 -2.77 -23.21
CA ARG A 359 -5.81 -2.22 -22.98
C ARG A 359 -5.51 -2.09 -21.48
N GLN A 360 -6.49 -1.61 -20.71
CA GLN A 360 -6.32 -1.49 -19.24
C GLN A 360 -6.11 -2.85 -18.57
N ARG A 361 -6.78 -3.91 -19.01
CA ARG A 361 -6.55 -5.26 -18.46
C ARG A 361 -5.11 -5.72 -18.69
N LEU A 362 -4.56 -5.53 -19.90
CA LEU A 362 -3.17 -5.85 -20.20
C LEU A 362 -2.19 -5.04 -19.32
N LEU A 363 -2.46 -3.75 -19.14
CA LEU A 363 -1.68 -2.89 -18.25
C LEU A 363 -1.74 -3.41 -16.80
N CYS A 364 -2.92 -3.78 -16.30
CA CYS A 364 -3.08 -4.29 -14.95
C CYS A 364 -2.37 -5.63 -14.72
N ASP A 365 -2.32 -6.49 -15.75
CA ASP A 365 -1.53 -7.73 -15.71
C ASP A 365 -0.04 -7.44 -15.59
N ASN A 366 0.47 -6.48 -16.35
CA ASN A 366 1.86 -6.06 -16.29
C ASN A 366 2.22 -5.43 -14.94
N ILE A 367 1.34 -4.57 -14.40
CA ILE A 367 1.49 -3.96 -13.07
C ILE A 367 1.51 -5.06 -11.98
N ARG A 368 0.64 -6.06 -12.08
CA ARG A 368 0.56 -7.18 -11.14
C ARG A 368 1.82 -8.05 -11.20
N ASN A 369 2.35 -8.31 -12.40
CA ASN A 369 3.60 -9.05 -12.60
C ASN A 369 4.80 -8.33 -11.94
N ASP A 370 4.77 -7.01 -11.89
CA ASP A 370 5.75 -6.18 -11.17
C ASP A 370 5.53 -6.14 -9.65
N LYS A 371 4.55 -6.90 -9.13
CA LYS A 371 4.20 -6.96 -7.70
C LYS A 371 3.79 -5.61 -7.11
N VAL A 372 3.27 -4.71 -7.92
CA VAL A 372 2.67 -3.46 -7.48
C VAL A 372 1.26 -3.74 -6.95
N ILE A 373 0.95 -3.19 -5.77
CA ILE A 373 -0.36 -3.33 -5.15
C ILE A 373 -1.28 -2.25 -5.73
N VAL A 374 -2.41 -2.66 -6.29
CA VAL A 374 -3.41 -1.76 -6.85
C VAL A 374 -4.65 -1.73 -5.97
N TYR A 375 -5.05 -0.55 -5.53
CA TYR A 375 -6.36 -0.24 -5.00
C TYR A 375 -7.14 0.53 -6.08
N SER A 376 -8.35 0.10 -6.36
CA SER A 376 -9.23 0.75 -7.33
C SER A 376 -10.54 1.19 -6.69
N ILE A 377 -10.95 2.41 -6.98
CA ILE A 377 -12.13 3.05 -6.41
C ILE A 377 -13.01 3.54 -7.57
N GLN A 378 -14.24 3.03 -7.64
CA GLN A 378 -15.26 3.55 -8.53
C GLN A 378 -16.24 4.40 -7.74
N VAL A 379 -16.41 5.69 -8.10
CA VAL A 379 -17.38 6.61 -7.49
C VAL A 379 -18.62 6.67 -8.37
N ASN A 380 -19.52 5.75 -8.19
CA ASN A 380 -20.71 5.54 -9.01
C ASN A 380 -21.94 6.30 -8.45
N THR A 381 -21.94 7.63 -8.59
CA THR A 381 -23.08 8.46 -8.19
C THR A 381 -24.19 8.48 -9.25
N ASP A 382 -23.87 8.14 -10.50
CA ASP A 382 -24.72 8.29 -11.67
C ASP A 382 -25.44 6.99 -12.04
N LYS A 383 -25.25 5.93 -11.25
CA LYS A 383 -25.81 4.57 -11.45
C LYS A 383 -25.30 3.88 -12.72
N ASP A 384 -24.08 4.17 -13.12
CA ASP A 384 -23.39 3.44 -14.16
C ASP A 384 -23.20 1.97 -13.77
N PRO A 385 -22.97 1.06 -14.72
CA PRO A 385 -22.57 -0.31 -14.40
C PRO A 385 -21.31 -0.35 -13.54
N GLU A 386 -21.20 -1.39 -12.68
CA GLU A 386 -19.92 -1.67 -12.01
C GLU A 386 -18.82 -1.85 -13.07
N SER A 387 -17.69 -1.17 -12.88
CA SER A 387 -16.57 -1.28 -13.79
C SER A 387 -15.82 -2.60 -13.60
N ASP A 388 -16.10 -3.56 -14.48
CA ASP A 388 -15.39 -4.84 -14.49
C ASP A 388 -13.88 -4.68 -14.61
N VAL A 389 -13.41 -3.64 -15.29
CA VAL A 389 -11.98 -3.42 -15.49
C VAL A 389 -11.32 -2.84 -14.24
N LEU A 390 -11.94 -1.91 -13.52
CA LEU A 390 -11.42 -1.42 -12.22
C LEU A 390 -11.37 -2.55 -11.18
N LYS A 391 -12.42 -3.38 -11.15
CA LYS A 391 -12.48 -4.56 -10.28
C LYS A 391 -11.38 -5.58 -10.65
N TYR A 392 -11.15 -5.81 -11.93
CA TYR A 392 -10.06 -6.67 -12.43
C TYR A 392 -8.67 -6.15 -12.04
N CYS A 393 -8.46 -4.85 -12.08
CA CYS A 393 -7.18 -4.21 -11.78
C CYS A 393 -6.82 -4.27 -10.29
N ALA A 394 -7.78 -4.34 -9.39
CA ALA A 394 -7.53 -4.50 -7.97
C ALA A 394 -6.69 -5.76 -7.69
N THR A 395 -5.64 -5.64 -6.86
CA THR A 395 -4.73 -6.77 -6.57
C THR A 395 -5.47 -7.92 -5.87
N THR A 396 -6.42 -7.60 -5.02
CA THR A 396 -7.33 -8.56 -4.36
C THR A 396 -8.76 -8.02 -4.42
N PRO A 397 -9.78 -8.87 -4.28
CA PRO A 397 -11.17 -8.38 -4.24
C PRO A 397 -11.42 -7.31 -3.17
N GLY A 398 -10.71 -7.37 -2.03
CA GLY A 398 -10.80 -6.37 -0.95
C GLY A 398 -10.13 -5.04 -1.26
N ASN A 399 -9.43 -4.92 -2.38
CA ASN A 399 -8.81 -3.67 -2.84
C ASN A 399 -9.68 -2.92 -3.85
N PHE A 400 -10.85 -3.43 -4.21
CA PHE A 400 -11.83 -2.73 -5.04
C PHE A 400 -12.92 -2.13 -4.15
N PHE A 401 -13.21 -0.84 -4.36
CA PHE A 401 -14.23 -0.09 -3.64
C PHE A 401 -15.25 0.45 -4.63
N MET A 402 -16.51 0.00 -4.47
CA MET A 402 -17.65 0.54 -5.18
C MET A 402 -18.38 1.52 -4.27
N LEU A 403 -18.36 2.80 -4.62
CA LEU A 403 -18.96 3.87 -3.82
C LEU A 403 -20.18 4.44 -4.54
N THR A 404 -21.27 4.63 -3.83
CA THR A 404 -22.53 5.16 -4.38
C THR A 404 -22.75 6.64 -4.06
N SER A 405 -21.85 7.24 -3.27
CA SER A 405 -21.86 8.68 -2.98
C SER A 405 -20.43 9.20 -2.79
N ALA A 406 -20.25 10.51 -3.04
CA ALA A 406 -18.97 11.17 -2.87
C ALA A 406 -18.46 11.14 -1.40
N ASP A 407 -19.36 11.15 -0.42
CA ASP A 407 -18.98 11.14 1.00
C ASP A 407 -18.26 9.84 1.41
N GLN A 408 -18.50 8.73 0.70
CA GLN A 408 -17.85 7.45 0.93
C GLN A 408 -16.38 7.43 0.51
N ILE A 409 -15.92 8.39 -0.31
CA ILE A 409 -14.53 8.45 -0.78
C ILE A 409 -13.56 8.53 0.39
N LEU A 410 -13.86 9.38 1.37
CA LEU A 410 -13.00 9.52 2.55
C LEU A 410 -12.88 8.20 3.32
N THR A 411 -14.00 7.51 3.54
CA THR A 411 -14.02 6.21 4.23
C THR A 411 -13.22 5.15 3.49
N ALA A 412 -13.29 5.10 2.15
CA ALA A 412 -12.49 4.18 1.35
C ALA A 412 -10.99 4.46 1.50
N PHE A 413 -10.60 5.74 1.46
CA PHE A 413 -9.21 6.14 1.68
C PHE A 413 -8.72 5.80 3.09
N ASP A 414 -9.55 5.98 4.13
CA ASP A 414 -9.21 5.60 5.51
C ASP A 414 -8.98 4.08 5.65
N GLN A 415 -9.77 3.25 4.96
CA GLN A 415 -9.57 1.81 4.92
C GLN A 415 -8.27 1.43 4.21
N ILE A 416 -7.93 2.12 3.12
CA ILE A 416 -6.64 1.94 2.43
C ILE A 416 -5.49 2.31 3.36
N VAL A 417 -5.55 3.46 4.04
CA VAL A 417 -4.54 3.88 5.02
C VAL A 417 -4.34 2.81 6.11
N ALA A 418 -5.43 2.27 6.65
CA ALA A 418 -5.37 1.20 7.65
C ALA A 418 -4.67 -0.06 7.11
N SER A 419 -4.94 -0.44 5.85
CA SER A 419 -4.27 -1.55 5.16
C SER A 419 -2.78 -1.27 4.94
N LEU A 420 -2.41 -0.08 4.46
CA LEU A 420 -1.02 0.30 4.20
C LEU A 420 -0.20 0.41 5.49
N SER A 421 -0.81 0.89 6.58
CA SER A 421 -0.17 0.95 7.90
C SER A 421 0.19 -0.45 8.43
N LYS A 422 -0.64 -1.46 8.17
CA LYS A 422 -0.33 -2.86 8.52
C LYS A 422 0.87 -3.42 7.74
N LEU A 423 1.10 -2.98 6.50
CA LEU A 423 2.25 -3.42 5.70
C LEU A 423 3.60 -2.95 6.27
N ARG A 424 3.61 -1.90 7.08
CA ARG A 424 4.80 -1.38 7.76
C ARG A 424 5.16 -2.14 9.03
N LEU A 425 4.19 -2.81 9.64
CA LEU A 425 4.39 -3.60 10.85
C LEU A 425 4.78 -5.02 10.43
N ALA A 426 6.08 -5.31 10.36
CA ALA A 426 6.56 -6.68 10.19
C ALA A 426 6.61 -7.38 11.55
N ARG A 427 6.23 -8.66 11.60
CA ARG A 427 6.45 -9.56 12.75
C ARG A 427 7.85 -10.14 12.68
#